data_ea546fc88f58abdb23d63c08909bf72f
#
_entry.id   ea546fc88f58abdb23d63c08909bf72f
#
_cell.length_a   1.000
_cell.length_b   1.000
_cell.length_c   1.000
_cell.angle_alpha   90.00
_cell.angle_beta   90.00
_cell.angle_gamma   90.00
#
_symmetry.space_group_name_H-M   'P 1'
#
loop_
_entity.id
_entity.type
_entity.pdbx_description
1 polymer ?
#
loop_
_entity_poly.entity_id
_entity_poly.type
_entity_poly.pdbx_seq_one_letter_code
_entity_poly.pdbx_strand_id
1 'polypeptide(L)'
;MNPEIHDKITTVKGSFEKTKAAIEKLVAADIPVQISCPLMKANKDGYADVLKYAQKLKIKAQTDYIMMAQANLDTSNLANRLSLEETEKVLRDIFEYDLEYQAITLNLKPKDEERKFDKERFLKEPVCGVGYDNCCITANGDVYPCAGWQEYVLGNVYKQSLKEIWENSERVKYLRKITNASFPKCADCEAFNYCNRCLVRSFNESNGNMFALPKHFCDVAFLNMRLAKEYEEKIMKTMYQS
;
A
#
# COMPACT_ATOMS: atom_id res chain seq x y z
N MET A 1 17.35 10.69 -6.51
CA MET A 1 16.91 10.10 -7.82
C MET A 1 18.15 9.69 -8.61
N ASN A 2 18.23 8.43 -9.07
CA ASN A 2 19.41 7.91 -9.76
C ASN A 2 18.98 7.30 -11.13
N PRO A 3 19.44 7.90 -12.26
CA PRO A 3 19.07 7.42 -13.60
C PRO A 3 19.49 5.98 -13.87
N GLU A 4 20.69 5.59 -13.46
CA GLU A 4 21.22 4.24 -13.71
C GLU A 4 20.39 3.17 -12.97
N ILE A 5 20.00 3.44 -11.71
CA ILE A 5 19.14 2.53 -10.94
C ILE A 5 17.76 2.42 -11.57
N HIS A 6 17.16 3.54 -11.99
CA HIS A 6 15.85 3.54 -12.64
C HIS A 6 15.89 2.73 -13.94
N ASP A 7 16.86 3.01 -14.81
CA ASP A 7 17.00 2.33 -16.10
C ASP A 7 17.26 0.83 -15.93
N LYS A 8 18.02 0.44 -14.89
CA LYS A 8 18.25 -0.96 -14.54
C LYS A 8 16.97 -1.65 -14.07
N ILE A 9 16.15 -0.99 -13.25
CA ILE A 9 14.87 -1.54 -12.75
C ILE A 9 13.88 -1.68 -13.91
N THR A 10 13.77 -0.68 -14.77
CA THR A 10 12.85 -0.72 -15.92
C THR A 10 13.38 -1.54 -17.09
N THR A 11 14.64 -1.94 -17.05
CA THR A 11 15.38 -2.62 -18.16
C THR A 11 15.42 -1.82 -19.46
N VAL A 12 15.19 -0.51 -19.41
CA VAL A 12 15.14 0.39 -20.58
C VAL A 12 16.08 1.57 -20.37
N LYS A 13 17.18 1.59 -21.09
CA LYS A 13 18.17 2.69 -21.08
C LYS A 13 17.52 4.02 -21.47
N GLY A 14 17.75 5.06 -20.68
CA GLY A 14 17.20 6.41 -20.89
C GLY A 14 15.72 6.55 -20.46
N SER A 15 15.14 5.55 -19.82
CA SER A 15 13.75 5.61 -19.33
C SER A 15 13.59 6.65 -18.23
N PHE A 16 14.59 6.88 -17.41
CA PHE A 16 14.57 7.92 -16.37
C PHE A 16 14.32 9.31 -16.96
N GLU A 17 15.12 9.70 -17.94
CA GLU A 17 15.00 11.03 -18.58
C GLU A 17 13.65 11.19 -19.30
N LYS A 18 13.16 10.13 -19.97
CA LYS A 18 11.84 10.13 -20.59
C LYS A 18 10.71 10.31 -19.59
N THR A 19 10.76 9.57 -18.48
CA THR A 19 9.76 9.66 -17.40
C THR A 19 9.77 11.05 -16.79
N LYS A 20 10.95 11.58 -16.44
CA LYS A 20 11.11 12.92 -15.89
C LYS A 20 10.57 14.00 -16.83
N ALA A 21 10.94 13.94 -18.11
CA ALA A 21 10.44 14.88 -19.12
C ALA A 21 8.92 14.78 -19.31
N ALA A 22 8.34 13.58 -19.22
CA ALA A 22 6.88 13.40 -19.28
C ALA A 22 6.18 14.04 -18.09
N ILE A 23 6.69 13.84 -16.87
CA ILE A 23 6.16 14.47 -15.64
C ILE A 23 6.19 16.00 -15.81
N GLU A 24 7.33 16.58 -16.19
CA GLU A 24 7.48 18.03 -16.35
C GLU A 24 6.53 18.60 -17.41
N LYS A 25 6.33 17.90 -18.52
CA LYS A 25 5.36 18.30 -19.58
C LYS A 25 3.92 18.25 -19.10
N LEU A 26 3.54 17.21 -18.36
CA LEU A 26 2.18 17.08 -17.84
C LEU A 26 1.89 18.17 -16.80
N VAL A 27 2.83 18.44 -15.90
CA VAL A 27 2.72 19.53 -14.93
C VAL A 27 2.63 20.88 -15.62
N ALA A 28 3.45 21.14 -16.66
CA ALA A 28 3.40 22.38 -17.42
C ALA A 28 2.08 22.57 -18.20
N ALA A 29 1.39 21.46 -18.50
CA ALA A 29 0.06 21.46 -19.14
C ALA A 29 -1.10 21.50 -18.12
N ASP A 30 -0.81 21.72 -16.83
CA ASP A 30 -1.79 21.73 -15.73
C ASP A 30 -2.60 20.42 -15.61
N ILE A 31 -1.98 19.29 -16.01
CA ILE A 31 -2.56 17.96 -15.87
C ILE A 31 -2.19 17.42 -14.49
N PRO A 32 -3.16 16.93 -13.68
CA PRO A 32 -2.87 16.34 -12.37
C PRO A 32 -1.93 15.13 -12.49
N VAL A 33 -0.80 15.18 -11.79
CA VAL A 33 0.22 14.14 -11.79
C VAL A 33 0.49 13.66 -10.37
N GLN A 34 0.69 12.35 -10.23
CA GLN A 34 1.22 11.74 -9.03
C GLN A 34 2.39 10.82 -9.39
N ILE A 35 3.49 10.92 -8.65
CA ILE A 35 4.62 9.99 -8.80
C ILE A 35 4.36 8.77 -7.93
N SER A 36 4.41 7.57 -8.52
CA SER A 36 4.44 6.30 -7.80
C SER A 36 5.85 5.72 -7.87
N CYS A 37 6.48 5.53 -6.71
CA CYS A 37 7.84 5.01 -6.60
C CYS A 37 7.87 3.79 -5.66
N PRO A 38 7.56 2.58 -6.14
CA PRO A 38 7.68 1.37 -5.34
C PRO A 38 9.13 1.16 -4.88
N LEU A 39 9.32 0.87 -3.60
CA LEU A 39 10.66 0.72 -3.02
C LEU A 39 11.06 -0.75 -2.90
N MET A 40 12.33 -0.97 -3.22
CA MET A 40 13.02 -2.25 -3.13
C MET A 40 14.49 -2.02 -2.76
N LYS A 41 15.24 -3.07 -2.46
CA LYS A 41 16.65 -2.95 -2.08
C LYS A 41 17.49 -2.10 -3.04
N ALA A 42 17.19 -2.15 -4.34
CA ALA A 42 17.96 -1.43 -5.36
C ALA A 42 17.78 0.10 -5.30
N ASN A 43 16.64 0.62 -4.85
CA ASN A 43 16.31 2.06 -4.89
C ASN A 43 15.94 2.68 -3.53
N LYS A 44 16.11 1.97 -2.43
CA LYS A 44 15.70 2.41 -1.08
C LYS A 44 16.31 3.73 -0.63
N ASP A 45 17.54 4.03 -1.06
CA ASP A 45 18.27 5.21 -0.62
C ASP A 45 17.95 6.49 -1.44
N GLY A 46 17.06 6.40 -2.44
CA GLY A 46 16.75 7.52 -3.34
C GLY A 46 15.36 8.14 -3.15
N TYR A 47 14.56 7.69 -2.19
CA TYR A 47 13.17 8.12 -2.08
C TYR A 47 13.03 9.56 -1.56
N ALA A 48 13.88 10.00 -0.65
CA ALA A 48 13.91 11.39 -0.18
C ALA A 48 14.07 12.38 -1.34
N ASP A 49 14.91 12.05 -2.34
CA ASP A 49 15.05 12.89 -3.54
C ASP A 49 13.78 12.93 -4.39
N VAL A 50 13.03 11.81 -4.45
CA VAL A 50 11.73 11.77 -5.15
C VAL A 50 10.72 12.67 -4.46
N LEU A 51 10.66 12.64 -3.13
CA LEU A 51 9.80 13.52 -2.33
C LEU A 51 10.16 15.00 -2.54
N LYS A 52 11.44 15.36 -2.47
CA LYS A 52 11.91 16.74 -2.72
C LYS A 52 11.58 17.20 -4.16
N TYR A 53 11.72 16.31 -5.13
CA TYR A 53 11.37 16.61 -6.53
C TYR A 53 9.86 16.84 -6.69
N ALA A 54 9.03 16.00 -6.09
CA ALA A 54 7.58 16.15 -6.10
C ALA A 54 7.14 17.47 -5.43
N GLN A 55 7.72 17.81 -4.28
CA GLN A 55 7.49 19.09 -3.60
C GLN A 55 7.84 20.29 -4.47
N LYS A 56 9.01 20.24 -5.15
CA LYS A 56 9.42 21.31 -6.08
C LYS A 56 8.41 21.52 -7.19
N LEU A 57 7.80 20.46 -7.70
CA LEU A 57 6.78 20.51 -8.75
C LEU A 57 5.35 20.73 -8.21
N LYS A 58 5.16 20.77 -6.89
CA LYS A 58 3.86 20.88 -6.20
C LYS A 58 2.92 19.73 -6.57
N ILE A 59 3.43 18.54 -6.75
CA ILE A 59 2.69 17.30 -7.02
C ILE A 59 2.88 16.28 -5.90
N LYS A 60 2.03 15.26 -5.86
CA LYS A 60 2.14 14.19 -4.88
C LYS A 60 3.16 13.13 -5.32
N ALA A 61 3.88 12.56 -4.35
CA ALA A 61 4.60 11.31 -4.51
C ALA A 61 4.10 10.31 -3.49
N GLN A 62 4.00 9.05 -3.89
CA GLN A 62 3.68 7.94 -3.00
C GLN A 62 4.62 6.78 -3.22
N THR A 63 4.81 5.98 -2.20
CA THR A 63 5.55 4.72 -2.28
C THR A 63 4.73 3.55 -1.75
N ASP A 64 5.00 2.36 -2.27
CA ASP A 64 4.76 1.12 -1.57
C ASP A 64 6.13 0.55 -1.14
N TYR A 65 6.39 0.56 0.15
CA TYR A 65 7.59 0.00 0.76
C TYR A 65 7.38 -1.44 1.26
N ILE A 66 6.17 -1.99 1.06
CA ILE A 66 5.83 -3.35 1.43
C ILE A 66 5.63 -4.17 0.15
N MET A 67 6.73 -4.58 -0.47
CA MET A 67 6.67 -5.44 -1.65
C MET A 67 5.90 -6.72 -1.34
N MET A 68 4.93 -7.07 -2.17
CA MET A 68 4.20 -8.34 -2.10
C MET A 68 4.72 -9.34 -3.14
N ALA A 69 4.44 -10.63 -2.94
CA ALA A 69 4.69 -11.67 -3.92
C ALA A 69 3.94 -11.41 -5.23
N GLN A 70 4.42 -12.01 -6.32
CA GLN A 70 3.81 -11.87 -7.64
C GLN A 70 2.38 -12.44 -7.66
N ALA A 71 1.57 -11.95 -8.59
CA ALA A 71 0.17 -12.35 -8.71
C ALA A 71 -0.02 -13.84 -9.02
N ASN A 72 0.97 -14.48 -9.65
CA ASN A 72 1.02 -15.91 -9.94
C ASN A 72 1.51 -16.77 -8.76
N LEU A 73 1.53 -16.22 -7.54
CA LEU A 73 2.02 -16.84 -6.30
C LEU A 73 3.53 -17.08 -6.25
N ASP A 74 4.30 -16.59 -7.23
CA ASP A 74 5.75 -16.66 -7.19
C ASP A 74 6.30 -15.67 -6.16
N THR A 75 7.12 -16.17 -5.24
CA THR A 75 7.73 -15.40 -4.14
C THR A 75 9.18 -15.00 -4.42
N SER A 76 9.73 -15.33 -5.58
CA SER A 76 11.14 -15.06 -5.93
C SER A 76 11.51 -13.57 -5.87
N ASN A 77 10.56 -12.69 -6.22
CA ASN A 77 10.74 -11.24 -6.15
C ASN A 77 10.94 -10.72 -4.71
N LEU A 78 10.50 -11.47 -3.69
CA LEU A 78 10.65 -11.07 -2.28
C LEU A 78 12.11 -11.02 -1.82
N ALA A 79 13.05 -11.60 -2.58
CA ALA A 79 14.49 -11.41 -2.38
C ALA A 79 14.89 -9.91 -2.46
N ASN A 80 14.11 -9.09 -3.20
CA ASN A 80 14.31 -7.64 -3.33
C ASN A 80 13.53 -6.81 -2.30
N ARG A 81 12.72 -7.44 -1.44
CA ARG A 81 11.99 -6.76 -0.37
C ARG A 81 12.95 -6.15 0.63
N LEU A 82 12.62 -4.99 1.15
CA LEU A 82 13.35 -4.34 2.23
C LEU A 82 13.32 -5.19 3.50
N SER A 83 14.42 -5.23 4.22
CA SER A 83 14.44 -5.71 5.62
C SER A 83 13.66 -4.72 6.51
N LEU A 84 13.36 -5.09 7.75
CA LEU A 84 12.73 -4.15 8.70
C LEU A 84 13.62 -2.93 8.99
N GLU A 85 14.93 -3.10 9.08
CA GLU A 85 15.88 -2.02 9.30
C GLU A 85 15.92 -1.07 8.09
N GLU A 86 15.94 -1.61 6.87
CA GLU A 86 15.86 -0.83 5.65
C GLU A 86 14.51 -0.10 5.53
N THR A 87 13.42 -0.76 5.91
CA THR A 87 12.07 -0.16 5.94
C THR A 87 11.99 0.97 6.97
N GLU A 88 12.60 0.80 8.16
CA GLU A 88 12.65 1.84 9.18
C GLU A 88 13.37 3.10 8.66
N LYS A 89 14.52 2.94 7.99
CA LYS A 89 15.26 4.05 7.41
C LYS A 89 14.41 4.82 6.39
N VAL A 90 13.73 4.11 5.50
CA VAL A 90 12.82 4.70 4.52
C VAL A 90 11.65 5.43 5.20
N LEU A 91 11.05 4.84 6.22
CA LEU A 91 9.95 5.47 6.95
C LEU A 91 10.38 6.73 7.69
N ARG A 92 11.59 6.78 8.22
CA ARG A 92 12.14 8.01 8.82
C ARG A 92 12.29 9.12 7.79
N ASP A 93 12.76 8.82 6.57
CA ASP A 93 12.80 9.79 5.46
C ASP A 93 11.38 10.24 5.07
N ILE A 94 10.40 9.34 5.01
CA ILE A 94 9.01 9.68 4.73
C ILE A 94 8.46 10.61 5.81
N PHE A 95 8.65 10.31 7.09
CA PHE A 95 8.24 11.20 8.19
C PHE A 95 8.90 12.57 8.14
N GLU A 96 10.13 12.66 7.66
CA GLU A 96 10.83 13.94 7.56
C GLU A 96 10.36 14.80 6.39
N TYR A 97 10.09 14.20 5.23
CA TYR A 97 9.85 14.92 3.98
C TYR A 97 8.41 14.86 3.47
N ASP A 98 7.58 13.95 3.95
CA ASP A 98 6.18 13.82 3.54
C ASP A 98 5.24 14.31 4.65
N LEU A 99 4.86 15.59 4.58
CA LEU A 99 3.99 16.21 5.59
C LEU A 99 2.58 15.62 5.60
N GLU A 100 2.07 15.14 4.45
CA GLU A 100 0.75 14.49 4.36
C GLU A 100 0.78 13.15 5.09
N TYR A 101 1.80 12.33 4.83
CA TYR A 101 2.00 11.06 5.53
C TYR A 101 2.17 11.27 7.05
N GLN A 102 2.98 12.26 7.43
CA GLN A 102 3.19 12.63 8.82
C GLN A 102 1.86 13.00 9.49
N ALA A 103 1.08 13.89 8.88
CA ALA A 103 -0.20 14.34 9.42
C ALA A 103 -1.20 13.18 9.57
N ILE A 104 -1.30 12.30 8.58
CA ILE A 104 -2.19 11.13 8.63
C ILE A 104 -1.74 10.18 9.75
N THR A 105 -0.46 9.83 9.78
CA THR A 105 0.06 8.80 10.70
C THR A 105 0.03 9.26 12.15
N LEU A 106 0.34 10.54 12.43
CA LEU A 106 0.30 11.10 13.79
C LEU A 106 -1.13 11.29 14.32
N ASN A 107 -2.13 11.32 13.44
CA ASN A 107 -3.53 11.33 13.85
C ASN A 107 -4.11 9.93 14.10
N LEU A 108 -3.38 8.86 13.74
CA LEU A 108 -3.78 7.52 14.10
C LEU A 108 -3.56 7.30 15.61
N LYS A 109 -4.52 6.67 16.25
CA LYS A 109 -4.41 6.30 17.67
C LYS A 109 -4.41 4.78 17.80
N PRO A 110 -3.71 4.24 18.80
CA PRO A 110 -3.90 2.85 19.20
C PRO A 110 -5.37 2.58 19.45
N LYS A 111 -5.81 1.36 19.16
CA LYS A 111 -7.21 0.97 19.22
C LYS A 111 -7.87 1.20 20.58
N ASP A 112 -7.12 1.01 21.62
CA ASP A 112 -7.53 1.13 23.04
C ASP A 112 -7.70 2.60 23.47
N GLU A 113 -7.09 3.55 22.75
CA GLU A 113 -7.18 4.98 23.01
C GLU A 113 -8.35 5.65 22.26
N GLU A 114 -8.97 4.98 21.31
CA GLU A 114 -10.15 5.48 20.61
C GLU A 114 -11.35 5.48 21.56
N ARG A 115 -11.76 6.65 21.99
CA ARG A 115 -12.79 6.90 23.03
C ARG A 115 -14.15 6.23 22.81
N LYS A 116 -14.39 5.57 21.67
CA LYS A 116 -15.66 4.90 21.31
C LYS A 116 -15.41 3.78 20.30
N PHE A 117 -14.41 2.94 20.52
CA PHE A 117 -14.22 1.78 19.66
C PHE A 117 -15.39 0.80 19.83
N ASP A 118 -16.27 0.80 18.84
CA ASP A 118 -17.36 -0.17 18.74
C ASP A 118 -16.84 -1.46 18.12
N LYS A 119 -16.40 -2.39 18.96
CA LYS A 119 -15.86 -3.68 18.54
C LYS A 119 -16.89 -4.50 17.75
N GLU A 120 -18.16 -4.42 18.09
CA GLU A 120 -19.22 -5.17 17.41
C GLU A 120 -19.41 -4.67 15.97
N ARG A 121 -19.48 -3.36 15.80
CA ARG A 121 -19.53 -2.72 14.49
C ARG A 121 -18.28 -3.06 13.68
N PHE A 122 -17.10 -2.87 14.25
CA PHE A 122 -15.82 -3.13 13.62
C PHE A 122 -15.70 -4.56 13.09
N LEU A 123 -16.14 -5.56 13.86
CA LEU A 123 -16.10 -6.96 13.44
C LEU A 123 -16.96 -7.24 12.20
N LYS A 124 -18.00 -6.45 11.97
CA LYS A 124 -18.89 -6.54 10.80
C LYS A 124 -18.36 -5.79 9.57
N GLU A 125 -17.39 -4.89 9.73
CA GLU A 125 -16.82 -4.12 8.64
C GLU A 125 -15.94 -5.00 7.72
N PRO A 126 -15.92 -4.72 6.39
CA PRO A 126 -15.05 -5.43 5.47
C PRO A 126 -13.57 -5.16 5.76
N VAL A 127 -12.72 -6.10 5.40
CA VAL A 127 -11.25 -5.96 5.57
C VAL A 127 -10.68 -4.88 4.66
N CYS A 128 -11.20 -4.77 3.45
CA CYS A 128 -10.82 -3.77 2.44
C CYS A 128 -11.94 -3.64 1.39
N GLY A 129 -11.76 -2.78 0.40
CA GLY A 129 -12.76 -2.51 -0.65
C GLY A 129 -13.02 -3.63 -1.66
N VAL A 130 -12.29 -4.76 -1.60
CA VAL A 130 -12.51 -5.86 -2.57
C VAL A 130 -13.94 -6.42 -2.46
N GLY A 131 -14.61 -6.48 -3.62
CA GLY A 131 -16.00 -6.90 -3.70
C GLY A 131 -17.04 -5.81 -3.36
N TYR A 132 -16.62 -4.63 -2.93
CA TYR A 132 -17.48 -3.51 -2.52
C TYR A 132 -17.35 -2.29 -3.43
N ASP A 133 -16.16 -1.78 -3.64
CA ASP A 133 -15.93 -0.47 -4.28
C ASP A 133 -14.85 -0.47 -5.36
N ASN A 134 -14.11 -1.58 -5.53
CA ASN A 134 -13.07 -1.64 -6.55
C ASN A 134 -13.02 -2.98 -7.28
N CYS A 135 -12.56 -2.93 -8.53
CA CYS A 135 -12.20 -4.07 -9.35
C CYS A 135 -11.10 -3.66 -10.34
N CYS A 136 -10.50 -4.64 -10.98
CA CYS A 136 -9.55 -4.45 -12.08
C CYS A 136 -10.03 -5.22 -13.30
N ILE A 137 -9.98 -4.59 -14.48
CA ILE A 137 -10.31 -5.23 -15.76
C ILE A 137 -9.06 -5.20 -16.62
N THR A 138 -8.64 -6.35 -17.09
CA THR A 138 -7.45 -6.48 -17.96
C THR A 138 -7.85 -6.41 -19.44
N ALA A 139 -6.85 -6.26 -20.32
CA ALA A 139 -7.07 -6.11 -21.76
C ALA A 139 -7.76 -7.34 -22.41
N ASN A 140 -7.64 -8.54 -21.83
CA ASN A 140 -8.35 -9.74 -22.24
C ASN A 140 -9.78 -9.85 -21.68
N GLY A 141 -10.26 -8.81 -20.98
CA GLY A 141 -11.60 -8.72 -20.45
C GLY A 141 -11.82 -9.39 -19.09
N ASP A 142 -10.80 -10.02 -18.50
CA ASP A 142 -10.95 -10.63 -17.18
C ASP A 142 -11.11 -9.58 -16.10
N VAL A 143 -12.05 -9.83 -15.20
CA VAL A 143 -12.37 -8.98 -14.04
C VAL A 143 -11.81 -9.62 -12.79
N TYR A 144 -11.04 -8.85 -12.03
CA TYR A 144 -10.42 -9.24 -10.77
C TYR A 144 -10.89 -8.33 -9.62
N PRO A 145 -10.87 -8.79 -8.38
CA PRO A 145 -11.28 -7.95 -7.24
C PRO A 145 -10.32 -6.80 -6.95
N CYS A 146 -9.07 -6.90 -7.42
CA CYS A 146 -8.01 -5.92 -7.23
C CYS A 146 -6.91 -6.15 -8.26
N ALA A 147 -6.16 -5.11 -8.64
CA ALA A 147 -5.07 -5.20 -9.63
C ALA A 147 -3.97 -6.22 -9.27
N GLY A 148 -3.72 -6.42 -7.97
CA GLY A 148 -2.74 -7.41 -7.49
C GLY A 148 -3.27 -8.85 -7.42
N TRP A 149 -4.53 -9.12 -7.73
CA TRP A 149 -5.16 -10.43 -7.50
C TRP A 149 -5.56 -11.15 -8.79
N GLN A 150 -4.63 -11.35 -9.68
CA GLN A 150 -4.88 -11.89 -11.02
C GLN A 150 -5.14 -13.41 -11.06
N GLU A 151 -4.91 -14.14 -9.97
CA GLU A 151 -5.33 -15.55 -9.84
C GLU A 151 -6.78 -15.72 -9.36
N TYR A 152 -7.51 -14.63 -9.08
CA TYR A 152 -8.86 -14.65 -8.54
C TYR A 152 -9.87 -14.02 -9.51
N VAL A 153 -10.12 -14.66 -10.67
CA VAL A 153 -11.00 -14.16 -11.71
C VAL A 153 -12.46 -14.15 -11.23
N LEU A 154 -13.13 -13.01 -11.33
CA LEU A 154 -14.54 -12.84 -10.98
C LEU A 154 -15.48 -13.15 -12.15
N GLY A 155 -15.04 -12.89 -13.38
CA GLY A 155 -15.76 -13.05 -14.64
C GLY A 155 -15.02 -12.41 -15.79
N ASN A 156 -15.65 -12.29 -16.98
CA ASN A 156 -15.04 -11.67 -18.15
C ASN A 156 -16.06 -10.79 -18.88
N VAL A 157 -15.71 -9.50 -19.10
CA VAL A 157 -16.61 -8.50 -19.69
C VAL A 157 -16.92 -8.71 -21.18
N TYR A 158 -16.18 -9.57 -21.88
CA TYR A 158 -16.52 -9.98 -23.24
C TYR A 158 -17.58 -11.09 -23.27
N LYS A 159 -17.87 -11.72 -22.12
CA LYS A 159 -18.86 -12.83 -22.01
C LYS A 159 -20.14 -12.43 -21.29
N GLN A 160 -20.05 -11.43 -20.40
CA GLN A 160 -21.18 -10.97 -19.59
C GLN A 160 -20.94 -9.53 -19.14
N SER A 161 -21.98 -8.78 -18.81
CA SER A 161 -21.83 -7.40 -18.37
C SER A 161 -21.08 -7.29 -17.02
N LEU A 162 -20.37 -6.19 -16.78
CA LEU A 162 -19.72 -5.94 -15.49
C LEU A 162 -20.74 -5.96 -14.35
N LYS A 163 -21.97 -5.47 -14.58
CA LYS A 163 -23.06 -5.51 -13.61
C LYS A 163 -23.40 -6.94 -13.21
N GLU A 164 -23.57 -7.83 -14.18
CA GLU A 164 -23.86 -9.26 -13.91
C GLU A 164 -22.73 -9.93 -13.12
N ILE A 165 -21.46 -9.64 -13.48
CA ILE A 165 -20.30 -10.14 -12.74
C ILE A 165 -20.38 -9.66 -11.29
N TRP A 166 -20.60 -8.36 -11.09
CA TRP A 166 -20.58 -7.71 -9.77
C TRP A 166 -21.72 -8.17 -8.85
N GLU A 167 -22.91 -8.40 -9.41
CA GLU A 167 -24.08 -8.80 -8.65
C GLU A 167 -24.18 -10.33 -8.44
N ASN A 168 -23.76 -11.12 -9.43
CA ASN A 168 -24.07 -12.56 -9.47
C ASN A 168 -22.87 -13.48 -9.24
N SER A 169 -21.62 -13.01 -9.40
CA SER A 169 -20.44 -13.84 -9.17
C SER A 169 -20.38 -14.38 -7.74
N GLU A 170 -20.33 -15.70 -7.60
CA GLU A 170 -20.19 -16.36 -6.29
C GLU A 170 -18.89 -15.96 -5.59
N ARG A 171 -17.83 -15.65 -6.36
CA ARG A 171 -16.57 -15.16 -5.82
C ARG A 171 -16.73 -13.76 -5.21
N VAL A 172 -17.48 -12.85 -5.85
CA VAL A 172 -17.81 -11.53 -5.28
C VAL A 172 -18.63 -11.69 -4.01
N LYS A 173 -19.68 -12.52 -4.04
CA LYS A 173 -20.51 -12.80 -2.86
C LYS A 173 -19.71 -13.40 -1.71
N TYR A 174 -18.73 -14.26 -2.00
CA TYR A 174 -17.84 -14.82 -1.00
C TYR A 174 -16.94 -13.75 -0.38
N LEU A 175 -16.31 -12.88 -1.20
CA LEU A 175 -15.47 -11.80 -0.70
C LEU A 175 -16.24 -10.84 0.22
N ARG A 176 -17.49 -10.54 -0.10
CA ARG A 176 -18.37 -9.70 0.74
C ARG A 176 -18.68 -10.30 2.12
N LYS A 177 -18.50 -11.60 2.32
CA LYS A 177 -18.66 -12.25 3.63
C LYS A 177 -17.40 -12.15 4.51
N ILE A 178 -16.25 -11.72 3.93
CA ILE A 178 -14.99 -11.61 4.66
C ILE A 178 -14.96 -10.27 5.38
N THR A 179 -15.06 -10.32 6.70
CA THR A 179 -15.07 -9.15 7.57
C THR A 179 -13.88 -9.20 8.54
N ASN A 180 -13.74 -8.19 9.37
CA ASN A 180 -12.74 -8.17 10.42
C ASN A 180 -12.90 -9.34 11.42
N ALA A 181 -14.11 -9.88 11.60
CA ALA A 181 -14.35 -11.08 12.40
C ALA A 181 -13.64 -12.33 11.86
N SER A 182 -13.34 -12.37 10.55
CA SER A 182 -12.59 -13.47 9.93
C SER A 182 -11.11 -13.51 10.39
N PHE A 183 -10.64 -12.50 11.12
CA PHE A 183 -9.26 -12.33 11.57
C PHE A 183 -9.18 -12.00 13.07
N PRO A 184 -9.51 -12.94 13.97
CA PRO A 184 -9.63 -12.67 15.40
C PRO A 184 -8.33 -12.10 16.00
N LYS A 185 -7.16 -12.58 15.57
CA LYS A 185 -5.86 -12.04 16.03
C LYS A 185 -5.65 -10.57 15.67
N CYS A 186 -6.17 -10.14 14.51
CA CYS A 186 -6.09 -8.74 14.08
C CYS A 186 -7.11 -7.87 14.81
N ALA A 187 -8.26 -8.45 15.18
CA ALA A 187 -9.30 -7.72 15.89
C ALA A 187 -8.83 -7.15 17.22
N ASP A 188 -7.93 -7.84 17.90
CA ASP A 188 -7.37 -7.43 19.21
C ASP A 188 -5.93 -6.87 19.09
N CYS A 189 -5.43 -6.62 17.88
CA CYS A 189 -4.07 -6.14 17.65
C CYS A 189 -3.95 -4.63 17.92
N GLU A 190 -3.04 -4.22 18.79
CA GLU A 190 -2.77 -2.82 19.10
C GLU A 190 -2.23 -2.02 17.91
N ALA A 191 -1.48 -2.67 17.00
CA ALA A 191 -0.97 -2.05 15.79
C ALA A 191 -1.99 -2.01 14.62
N PHE A 192 -3.27 -2.35 14.87
CA PHE A 192 -4.27 -2.48 13.80
C PHE A 192 -4.39 -1.21 12.94
N ASN A 193 -4.48 -0.03 13.57
CA ASN A 193 -4.65 1.25 12.86
C ASN A 193 -3.41 1.66 12.05
N TYR A 194 -2.26 1.07 12.34
CA TYR A 194 -1.00 1.26 11.64
C TYR A 194 -0.72 0.14 10.61
N CYS A 195 -1.67 -0.81 10.46
CA CYS A 195 -1.52 -1.98 9.61
C CYS A 195 -2.26 -1.79 8.28
N ASN A 196 -1.52 -1.83 7.20
CA ASN A 196 -2.09 -1.90 5.85
C ASN A 196 -2.42 -3.36 5.48
N ARG A 197 -3.39 -3.95 6.21
CA ARG A 197 -3.79 -5.35 5.98
C ARG A 197 -4.39 -5.52 4.58
N CYS A 198 -3.97 -6.56 3.89
CA CYS A 198 -4.34 -6.79 2.51
C CYS A 198 -4.57 -8.29 2.25
N LEU A 199 -5.79 -8.65 1.83
CA LEU A 199 -6.14 -10.04 1.49
C LEU A 199 -5.27 -10.59 0.35
N VAL A 200 -4.94 -9.73 -0.62
CA VAL A 200 -4.13 -10.10 -1.78
C VAL A 200 -2.69 -10.43 -1.37
N ARG A 201 -2.08 -9.62 -0.51
CA ARG A 201 -0.74 -9.89 0.02
C ARG A 201 -0.70 -11.23 0.74
N SER A 202 -1.69 -11.49 1.59
CA SER A 202 -1.81 -12.78 2.27
C SER A 202 -1.97 -13.93 1.29
N PHE A 203 -2.86 -13.78 0.32
CA PHE A 203 -3.11 -14.79 -0.70
C PHE A 203 -1.85 -15.12 -1.52
N ASN A 204 -1.17 -14.10 -2.06
CA ASN A 204 -0.01 -14.29 -2.91
C ASN A 204 1.18 -14.88 -2.16
N GLU A 205 1.38 -14.52 -0.89
CA GLU A 205 2.53 -15.00 -0.09
C GLU A 205 2.28 -16.30 0.67
N SER A 206 1.04 -16.79 0.68
CA SER A 206 0.65 -17.97 1.45
C SER A 206 -0.03 -19.02 0.58
N ASN A 207 0.43 -19.18 -0.65
CA ASN A 207 -0.04 -20.18 -1.60
C ASN A 207 -1.57 -20.21 -1.73
N GLY A 208 -2.18 -19.05 -1.95
CA GLY A 208 -3.62 -18.91 -2.13
C GLY A 208 -4.44 -18.80 -0.84
N ASN A 209 -3.82 -18.74 0.33
CA ASN A 209 -4.52 -18.56 1.59
C ASN A 209 -4.66 -17.07 1.96
N MET A 210 -5.81 -16.47 1.65
CA MET A 210 -6.09 -15.07 1.98
C MET A 210 -6.26 -14.77 3.48
N PHE A 211 -6.43 -15.81 4.31
CA PHE A 211 -6.58 -15.69 5.76
C PHE A 211 -5.24 -15.81 6.52
N ALA A 212 -4.16 -16.08 5.81
CA ALA A 212 -2.84 -16.11 6.41
C ALA A 212 -2.43 -14.71 6.91
N LEU A 213 -1.55 -14.70 7.90
CA LEU A 213 -0.96 -13.47 8.45
C LEU A 213 0.56 -13.54 8.30
N PRO A 214 1.10 -13.22 7.12
CA PRO A 214 2.54 -13.21 6.90
C PRO A 214 3.24 -12.26 7.88
N LYS A 215 4.25 -12.79 8.58
CA LYS A 215 4.93 -12.08 9.67
C LYS A 215 5.45 -10.70 9.29
N HIS A 216 6.00 -10.56 8.09
CA HIS A 216 6.57 -9.30 7.61
C HIS A 216 5.56 -8.14 7.69
N PHE A 217 4.29 -8.35 7.33
CA PHE A 217 3.27 -7.28 7.38
C PHE A 217 2.94 -6.88 8.81
N CYS A 218 2.89 -7.84 9.72
CA CYS A 218 2.72 -7.57 11.13
C CYS A 218 3.91 -6.76 11.68
N ASP A 219 5.14 -7.19 11.39
CA ASP A 219 6.35 -6.51 11.84
C ASP A 219 6.41 -5.05 11.34
N VAL A 220 6.01 -4.80 10.09
CA VAL A 220 5.93 -3.43 9.53
C VAL A 220 4.84 -2.61 10.22
N ALA A 221 3.70 -3.20 10.56
CA ALA A 221 2.64 -2.49 11.29
C ALA A 221 3.11 -2.04 12.67
N PHE A 222 3.80 -2.90 13.41
CA PHE A 222 4.41 -2.55 14.70
C PHE A 222 5.52 -1.50 14.55
N LEU A 223 6.31 -1.59 13.49
CA LEU A 223 7.30 -0.57 13.17
C LEU A 223 6.65 0.80 12.92
N ASN A 224 5.60 0.86 12.10
CA ASN A 224 4.84 2.10 11.86
C ASN A 224 4.28 2.69 13.15
N MET A 225 3.68 1.86 14.01
CA MET A 225 3.17 2.30 15.31
C MET A 225 4.28 2.88 16.19
N ARG A 226 5.42 2.20 16.29
CA ARG A 226 6.57 2.67 17.07
C ARG A 226 7.08 4.02 16.57
N LEU A 227 7.27 4.15 15.27
CA LEU A 227 7.76 5.40 14.66
C LEU A 227 6.76 6.54 14.83
N ALA A 228 5.46 6.30 14.69
CA ALA A 228 4.44 7.31 14.94
C ALA A 228 4.52 7.85 16.38
N LYS A 229 4.64 6.97 17.38
CA LYS A 229 4.81 7.35 18.79
C LYS A 229 6.10 8.16 19.02
N GLU A 230 7.24 7.73 18.45
CA GLU A 230 8.51 8.46 18.53
C GLU A 230 8.40 9.90 17.98
N TYR A 231 7.72 10.05 16.83
CA TYR A 231 7.51 11.37 16.22
C TYR A 231 6.52 12.23 17.00
N GLU A 232 5.45 11.67 17.54
CA GLU A 232 4.52 12.38 18.42
C GLU A 232 5.24 12.96 19.64
N GLU A 233 6.06 12.15 20.31
CA GLU A 233 6.87 12.60 21.44
C GLU A 233 7.87 13.72 21.07
N LYS A 234 8.49 13.62 19.89
CA LYS A 234 9.43 14.64 19.39
C LYS A 234 8.71 15.98 19.18
N ILE A 235 7.54 15.96 18.55
CA ILE A 235 6.73 17.16 18.29
C ILE A 235 6.29 17.80 19.62
N MET A 236 5.78 17.00 20.55
CA MET A 236 5.36 17.48 21.87
C MET A 236 6.51 18.16 22.62
N LYS A 237 7.70 17.54 22.64
CA LYS A 237 8.89 18.16 23.27
C LYS A 237 9.25 19.51 22.64
N THR A 238 9.16 19.64 21.32
CA THR A 238 9.46 20.89 20.63
C THR A 238 8.43 21.98 20.96
N MET A 239 7.15 21.63 21.08
CA MET A 239 6.07 22.58 21.43
C MET A 239 6.15 23.08 22.88
N TYR A 240 6.69 22.29 23.82
CA TYR A 240 6.87 22.70 25.22
C TYR A 240 8.17 23.47 25.49
N GLN A 241 9.08 23.51 24.51
CA GLN A 241 10.36 24.23 24.61
C GLN A 241 10.36 25.60 23.90
N SER A 242 9.31 25.90 23.16
CA SER A 242 9.05 27.17 22.49
C SER A 242 8.08 28.04 23.30
#